data_285d978873679b5ca900bd1fe768185d
#
_entry.id   285d978873679b5ca900bd1fe768185d
#
_cell.length_a   1.000
_cell.length_b   1.000
_cell.length_c   1.000
_cell.angle_alpha   90.00
_cell.angle_beta   90.00
_cell.angle_gamma   90.00
#
_symmetry.space_group_name_H-M   'P 1'
#
loop_
_entity.id
_entity.type
_entity.pdbx_description
1 polymer ?
#
loop_
_entity_poly.entity_id
_entity_poly.type
_entity_poly.pdbx_seq_one_letter_code
_entity_poly.pdbx_strand_id
1 'polypeptide(L)'
;KECNKMAEFNIALIPGDGIGPEIVSGAVTVLDAVSKKYGHKFNYQEVYMGGCAIDKYGVPLPQETVDICKKSDSVLLGAVGGPKWDSQPSENRPEKGLLGIRKALELYSNLRPSILKPQLKDASPLKDEKLEKGLNVMVVRELTGGIYFGERKKAEDGSWASDTEKYSVEEIKRIGKIAFETAMLRDKRVVSVDKANVLESSRLWRKTMIELSADYPEVELTHMYVDNAAMQLAINPAQFD
;
A
#
# COMPACT_ATOMS: atom_id res chain seq x y z
N LYS A 1 23.77 16.25 22.03
CA LYS A 1 24.41 15.21 21.20
C LYS A 1 23.84 13.89 21.69
N GLU A 2 22.72 13.46 21.12
CA GLU A 2 22.25 12.09 21.30
C GLU A 2 23.27 11.18 20.61
N CYS A 3 23.89 10.32 21.39
CA CYS A 3 24.75 9.24 20.91
C CYS A 3 23.86 8.29 20.09
N ASN A 4 23.91 8.36 18.77
CA ASN A 4 23.24 7.42 17.90
C ASN A 4 23.74 6.01 18.27
N LYS A 5 22.95 5.26 19.04
CA LYS A 5 23.24 3.84 19.31
C LYS A 5 23.26 3.13 17.96
N MET A 6 24.38 2.47 17.67
CA MET A 6 24.50 1.54 16.55
C MET A 6 23.36 0.52 16.66
N ALA A 7 22.54 0.43 15.62
CA ALA A 7 21.47 -0.57 15.53
C ALA A 7 21.76 -1.53 14.39
N GLU A 8 21.37 -2.78 14.56
CA GLU A 8 21.47 -3.85 13.58
C GLU A 8 20.06 -4.26 13.13
N PHE A 9 19.86 -4.37 11.83
CA PHE A 9 18.56 -4.71 11.22
C PHE A 9 18.73 -5.84 10.22
N ASN A 10 17.82 -6.80 10.27
CA ASN A 10 17.70 -7.89 9.28
C ASN A 10 16.62 -7.51 8.26
N ILE A 11 16.99 -7.44 6.99
CA ILE A 11 16.10 -7.02 5.91
C ILE A 11 15.95 -8.15 4.91
N ALA A 12 14.72 -8.64 4.72
CA ALA A 12 14.42 -9.54 3.62
C ALA A 12 14.33 -8.74 2.32
N LEU A 13 15.09 -9.12 1.31
CA LEU A 13 15.03 -8.54 -0.02
C LEU A 13 14.18 -9.44 -0.92
N ILE A 14 13.16 -8.87 -1.52
CA ILE A 14 12.35 -9.51 -2.57
C ILE A 14 12.53 -8.71 -3.86
N PRO A 15 13.56 -8.98 -4.67
CA PRO A 15 13.72 -8.31 -5.95
C PRO A 15 12.50 -8.50 -6.85
N GLY A 16 11.97 -9.74 -6.89
CA GLY A 16 10.81 -10.09 -7.69
C GLY A 16 11.11 -10.14 -9.19
N ASP A 17 10.26 -9.48 -10.00
CA ASP A 17 10.20 -9.62 -11.44
C ASP A 17 10.55 -8.32 -12.18
N GLY A 18 10.84 -8.43 -13.48
CA GLY A 18 11.00 -7.29 -14.38
C GLY A 18 12.07 -6.30 -13.92
N ILE A 19 11.65 -5.05 -13.66
CA ILE A 19 12.54 -3.97 -13.17
C ILE A 19 12.94 -4.14 -11.68
N GLY A 20 12.30 -5.08 -10.96
CA GLY A 20 12.48 -5.27 -9.53
C GLY A 20 13.93 -5.44 -9.06
N PRO A 21 14.75 -6.31 -9.66
CA PRO A 21 16.16 -6.48 -9.29
C PRO A 21 16.97 -5.18 -9.39
N GLU A 22 16.74 -4.38 -10.43
CA GLU A 22 17.43 -3.09 -10.64
C GLU A 22 17.08 -2.08 -9.54
N ILE A 23 15.78 -1.89 -9.26
CA ILE A 23 15.35 -0.91 -8.25
C ILE A 23 15.73 -1.32 -6.83
N VAL A 24 15.72 -2.62 -6.51
CA VAL A 24 16.15 -3.13 -5.20
C VAL A 24 17.67 -2.94 -5.03
N SER A 25 18.47 -3.20 -6.07
CA SER A 25 19.92 -2.92 -6.05
C SER A 25 20.21 -1.42 -5.77
N GLY A 26 19.47 -0.51 -6.43
CA GLY A 26 19.57 0.93 -6.16
C GLY A 26 19.21 1.27 -4.71
N ALA A 27 18.14 0.68 -4.17
CA ALA A 27 17.73 0.91 -2.79
C ALA A 27 18.77 0.39 -1.77
N VAL A 28 19.36 -0.78 -2.02
CA VAL A 28 20.46 -1.34 -1.19
C VAL A 28 21.65 -0.41 -1.17
N THR A 29 22.04 0.17 -2.32
CA THR A 29 23.12 1.16 -2.40
C THR A 29 22.87 2.36 -1.48
N VAL A 30 21.62 2.85 -1.42
CA VAL A 30 21.23 3.94 -0.51
C VAL A 30 21.26 3.49 0.95
N LEU A 31 20.76 2.30 1.27
CA LEU A 31 20.80 1.75 2.63
C LEU A 31 22.24 1.59 3.12
N ASP A 32 23.17 1.14 2.27
CA ASP A 32 24.59 1.02 2.60
C ASP A 32 25.24 2.38 2.88
N ALA A 33 24.85 3.41 2.12
CA ALA A 33 25.29 4.77 2.39
C ALA A 33 24.76 5.30 3.74
N VAL A 34 23.50 5.01 4.07
CA VAL A 34 22.87 5.31 5.38
C VAL A 34 23.60 4.57 6.51
N SER A 35 23.89 3.28 6.31
CA SER A 35 24.66 2.43 7.22
C SER A 35 25.99 3.12 7.58
N LYS A 36 26.78 3.49 6.58
CA LYS A 36 28.08 4.18 6.77
C LYS A 36 27.94 5.53 7.48
N LYS A 37 26.90 6.30 7.11
CA LYS A 37 26.71 7.66 7.63
C LYS A 37 26.28 7.67 9.11
N TYR A 38 25.41 6.74 9.50
CA TYR A 38 24.79 6.74 10.83
C TYR A 38 25.29 5.61 11.74
N GLY A 39 26.19 4.76 11.27
CA GLY A 39 26.77 3.65 12.05
C GLY A 39 25.78 2.52 12.31
N HIS A 40 24.75 2.36 11.47
CA HIS A 40 23.84 1.20 11.53
C HIS A 40 24.42 0.03 10.75
N LYS A 41 23.91 -1.18 11.01
CA LYS A 41 24.26 -2.38 10.24
C LYS A 41 22.98 -2.98 9.66
N PHE A 42 22.96 -3.18 8.33
CA PHE A 42 21.90 -3.89 7.64
C PHE A 42 22.42 -5.25 7.17
N ASN A 43 21.72 -6.31 7.58
CA ASN A 43 21.95 -7.68 7.09
C ASN A 43 20.85 -7.99 6.08
N TYR A 44 21.23 -8.32 4.87
CA TYR A 44 20.29 -8.61 3.79
C TYR A 44 20.16 -10.09 3.56
N GLN A 45 18.92 -10.57 3.41
CA GLN A 45 18.61 -11.93 2.97
C GLN A 45 17.67 -11.87 1.77
N GLU A 46 18.17 -12.30 0.60
CA GLU A 46 17.38 -12.35 -0.63
C GLU A 46 16.47 -13.57 -0.65
N VAL A 47 15.20 -13.38 -1.05
CA VAL A 47 14.18 -14.41 -1.17
C VAL A 47 13.36 -14.22 -2.44
N TYR A 48 12.72 -15.29 -2.91
CA TYR A 48 11.97 -15.34 -4.16
C TYR A 48 10.47 -15.15 -3.91
N MET A 49 9.82 -14.29 -4.72
CA MET A 49 8.36 -14.14 -4.77
C MET A 49 7.94 -13.65 -6.15
N GLY A 50 6.74 -14.04 -6.58
CA GLY A 50 6.20 -13.64 -7.87
C GLY A 50 6.52 -14.62 -8.99
N GLY A 51 6.73 -14.12 -10.20
CA GLY A 51 7.02 -14.91 -11.37
C GLY A 51 8.34 -15.66 -11.31
N CYS A 52 9.38 -15.04 -10.76
CA CYS A 52 10.68 -15.69 -10.54
C CYS A 52 10.58 -16.89 -9.56
N ALA A 53 9.67 -16.80 -8.58
CA ALA A 53 9.40 -17.91 -7.67
C ALA A 53 8.61 -19.04 -8.37
N ILE A 54 7.67 -18.71 -9.25
CA ILE A 54 6.96 -19.70 -10.08
C ILE A 54 7.95 -20.44 -10.95
N ASP A 55 8.86 -19.74 -11.63
CA ASP A 55 9.86 -20.36 -12.50
C ASP A 55 10.79 -21.33 -11.74
N LYS A 56 11.12 -21.01 -10.48
CA LYS A 56 12.07 -21.78 -9.69
C LYS A 56 11.42 -22.89 -8.85
N TYR A 57 10.26 -22.61 -8.28
CA TYR A 57 9.61 -23.44 -7.26
C TYR A 57 8.21 -23.93 -7.67
N GLY A 58 7.65 -23.45 -8.79
CA GLY A 58 6.30 -23.76 -9.23
C GLY A 58 5.18 -23.02 -8.49
N VAL A 59 5.51 -22.18 -7.51
CA VAL A 59 4.55 -21.41 -6.69
C VAL A 59 4.97 -19.94 -6.58
N PRO A 60 4.01 -18.98 -6.53
CA PRO A 60 4.33 -17.56 -6.49
C PRO A 60 4.85 -17.06 -5.13
N LEU A 61 4.64 -17.84 -4.06
CA LEU A 61 5.09 -17.53 -2.71
C LEU A 61 5.53 -18.80 -1.99
N PRO A 62 6.81 -19.14 -1.98
CA PRO A 62 7.35 -20.25 -1.19
C PRO A 62 7.18 -20.00 0.31
N GLN A 63 6.92 -21.06 1.10
CA GLN A 63 6.80 -20.95 2.56
C GLN A 63 8.08 -20.42 3.21
N GLU A 64 9.25 -20.80 2.71
CA GLU A 64 10.54 -20.30 3.17
C GLU A 64 10.62 -18.76 3.09
N THR A 65 10.11 -18.16 2.00
CA THR A 65 10.02 -16.69 1.85
C THR A 65 9.18 -16.06 2.96
N VAL A 66 8.03 -16.64 3.28
CA VAL A 66 7.15 -16.16 4.37
C VAL A 66 7.88 -16.23 5.71
N ASP A 67 8.56 -17.33 5.99
CA ASP A 67 9.23 -17.57 7.26
C ASP A 67 10.42 -16.61 7.48
N ILE A 68 11.17 -16.33 6.41
CA ILE A 68 12.26 -15.36 6.44
C ILE A 68 11.71 -13.94 6.64
N CYS A 69 10.68 -13.55 5.87
CA CYS A 69 10.07 -12.23 5.99
C CYS A 69 9.50 -11.97 7.41
N LYS A 70 8.88 -12.99 8.04
CA LYS A 70 8.36 -12.89 9.41
C LYS A 70 9.45 -12.71 10.47
N LYS A 71 10.67 -13.17 10.21
CA LYS A 71 11.82 -13.04 11.11
C LYS A 71 12.63 -11.77 10.88
N SER A 72 12.38 -11.08 9.78
CA SER A 72 13.09 -9.85 9.41
C SER A 72 12.46 -8.63 10.07
N ASP A 73 13.26 -7.61 10.35
CA ASP A 73 12.80 -6.34 10.89
C ASP A 73 12.03 -5.53 9.83
N SER A 74 12.36 -5.76 8.55
CA SER A 74 11.68 -5.13 7.41
C SER A 74 11.80 -5.98 6.16
N VAL A 75 10.91 -5.75 5.19
CA VAL A 75 10.92 -6.38 3.88
C VAL A 75 11.01 -5.31 2.81
N LEU A 76 12.03 -5.37 1.97
CA LEU A 76 12.19 -4.50 0.80
C LEU A 76 11.74 -5.27 -0.44
N LEU A 77 10.63 -4.82 -1.02
CA LEU A 77 10.01 -5.42 -2.20
C LEU A 77 10.26 -4.55 -3.43
N GLY A 78 10.70 -5.18 -4.51
CA GLY A 78 10.85 -4.56 -5.83
C GLY A 78 9.55 -4.55 -6.63
N ALA A 79 9.44 -5.41 -7.64
CA ALA A 79 8.27 -5.51 -8.50
C ALA A 79 7.80 -6.96 -8.64
N VAL A 80 6.53 -7.18 -8.94
CA VAL A 80 5.94 -8.50 -9.08
C VAL A 80 5.07 -8.55 -10.33
N GLY A 81 5.22 -9.62 -11.11
CA GLY A 81 4.41 -9.87 -12.29
C GLY A 81 5.06 -9.42 -13.60
N GLY A 82 4.42 -9.81 -14.69
CA GLY A 82 4.82 -9.47 -16.05
C GLY A 82 4.15 -10.37 -17.08
N PRO A 83 4.16 -9.99 -18.37
CA PRO A 83 3.43 -10.69 -19.43
C PRO A 83 3.75 -12.17 -19.56
N LYS A 84 4.98 -12.58 -19.17
CA LYS A 84 5.41 -13.98 -19.21
C LYS A 84 4.47 -14.94 -18.45
N TRP A 85 3.83 -14.46 -17.39
CA TRP A 85 2.99 -15.27 -16.50
C TRP A 85 1.49 -15.03 -16.65
N ASP A 86 1.06 -14.25 -17.65
CA ASP A 86 -0.38 -13.95 -17.89
C ASP A 86 -1.21 -15.20 -18.19
N SER A 87 -0.59 -16.25 -18.77
CA SER A 87 -1.23 -17.53 -19.06
C SER A 87 -1.34 -18.48 -17.86
N GLN A 88 -0.74 -18.14 -16.71
CA GLN A 88 -0.84 -18.96 -15.51
C GLN A 88 -2.28 -19.03 -14.99
N PRO A 89 -2.69 -20.16 -14.39
CA PRO A 89 -3.96 -20.25 -13.67
C PRO A 89 -4.06 -19.16 -12.62
N SER A 90 -5.30 -18.71 -12.35
CA SER A 90 -5.55 -17.58 -11.42
C SER A 90 -4.92 -17.75 -10.03
N GLU A 91 -4.87 -18.99 -9.54
CA GLU A 91 -4.27 -19.39 -8.26
C GLU A 91 -2.75 -19.36 -8.26
N ASN A 92 -2.12 -19.40 -9.43
CA ASN A 92 -0.65 -19.43 -9.59
C ASN A 92 -0.09 -18.18 -10.29
N ARG A 93 -0.84 -17.09 -10.32
CA ARG A 93 -0.33 -15.81 -10.84
C ARG A 93 0.63 -15.15 -9.86
N PRO A 94 1.63 -14.40 -10.34
CA PRO A 94 2.59 -13.68 -9.49
C PRO A 94 1.92 -12.80 -8.42
N GLU A 95 0.80 -12.14 -8.74
CA GLU A 95 0.03 -11.26 -7.84
C GLU A 95 -0.53 -12.01 -6.63
N LYS A 96 -0.74 -13.33 -6.73
CA LYS A 96 -1.12 -14.16 -5.57
C LYS A 96 -0.01 -14.22 -4.53
N GLY A 97 1.25 -14.21 -4.97
CA GLY A 97 2.40 -14.08 -4.06
C GLY A 97 2.35 -12.77 -3.28
N LEU A 98 2.07 -11.66 -3.96
CA LEU A 98 1.96 -10.34 -3.33
C LEU A 98 0.79 -10.27 -2.33
N LEU A 99 -0.39 -10.78 -2.69
CA LEU A 99 -1.53 -10.82 -1.77
C LEU A 99 -1.25 -11.78 -0.59
N GLY A 100 -0.61 -12.91 -0.86
CA GLY A 100 -0.22 -13.90 0.15
C GLY A 100 0.72 -13.35 1.21
N ILE A 101 1.80 -12.67 0.80
CA ILE A 101 2.77 -12.10 1.74
C ILE A 101 2.17 -10.96 2.57
N ARG A 102 1.33 -10.11 1.97
CA ARG A 102 0.60 -9.05 2.69
C ARG A 102 -0.27 -9.62 3.80
N LYS A 103 -1.00 -10.70 3.50
CA LYS A 103 -1.82 -11.42 4.47
C LYS A 103 -0.96 -12.09 5.56
N ALA A 104 0.11 -12.76 5.17
CA ALA A 104 0.98 -13.49 6.09
C ALA A 104 1.73 -12.58 7.08
N LEU A 105 2.02 -11.35 6.69
CA LEU A 105 2.66 -10.30 7.49
C LEU A 105 1.66 -9.32 8.12
N GLU A 106 0.35 -9.51 7.92
CA GLU A 106 -0.73 -8.65 8.45
C GLU A 106 -0.58 -7.17 8.05
N LEU A 107 -0.14 -6.91 6.82
CA LEU A 107 0.12 -5.56 6.30
C LEU A 107 -1.18 -4.88 5.87
N TYR A 108 -1.94 -4.37 6.81
CA TYR A 108 -3.26 -3.76 6.54
C TYR A 108 -3.21 -2.30 6.08
N SER A 109 -2.17 -1.56 6.44
CA SER A 109 -2.06 -0.13 6.09
C SER A 109 -1.07 0.09 4.96
N ASN A 110 -1.54 0.64 3.85
CA ASN A 110 -0.70 1.07 2.73
C ASN A 110 -0.65 2.59 2.67
N LEU A 111 0.45 3.17 3.11
CA LEU A 111 0.70 4.61 3.06
C LEU A 111 1.30 4.98 1.70
N ARG A 112 0.61 5.83 0.96
CA ARG A 112 0.98 6.22 -0.41
C ARG A 112 1.10 7.74 -0.53
N PRO A 113 2.27 8.32 -0.21
CA PRO A 113 2.50 9.75 -0.43
C PRO A 113 2.57 10.07 -1.93
N SER A 114 1.79 11.05 -2.36
CA SER A 114 1.84 11.63 -3.71
C SER A 114 2.36 13.06 -3.59
N ILE A 115 3.65 13.24 -3.88
CA ILE A 115 4.33 14.53 -3.75
C ILE A 115 4.85 14.95 -5.11
N LEU A 116 4.42 16.12 -5.59
CA LEU A 116 5.02 16.75 -6.75
C LEU A 116 6.20 17.61 -6.31
N LYS A 117 7.39 17.20 -6.70
CA LYS A 117 8.60 18.00 -6.45
C LYS A 117 8.62 19.24 -7.35
N PRO A 118 9.06 20.41 -6.87
CA PRO A 118 9.13 21.64 -7.68
C PRO A 118 9.88 21.45 -9.01
N GLN A 119 10.93 20.63 -9.02
CA GLN A 119 11.73 20.33 -10.21
C GLN A 119 10.98 19.49 -11.28
N LEU A 120 9.87 18.89 -10.91
CA LEU A 120 9.03 18.06 -11.79
C LEU A 120 7.69 18.74 -12.13
N LYS A 121 7.53 20.02 -11.81
CA LYS A 121 6.29 20.76 -12.03
C LYS A 121 5.85 20.69 -13.50
N ASP A 122 6.79 20.89 -14.43
CA ASP A 122 6.53 20.91 -15.87
C ASP A 122 6.12 19.53 -16.44
N ALA A 123 6.36 18.44 -15.69
CA ALA A 123 5.90 17.10 -16.07
C ALA A 123 4.43 16.84 -15.67
N SER A 124 3.82 17.73 -14.90
CA SER A 124 2.42 17.60 -14.49
C SER A 124 1.47 18.06 -15.60
N PRO A 125 0.36 17.33 -15.86
CA PRO A 125 -0.68 17.76 -16.77
C PRO A 125 -1.60 18.83 -16.15
N LEU A 126 -1.43 19.16 -14.88
CA LEU A 126 -2.25 20.14 -14.18
C LEU A 126 -1.80 21.56 -14.52
N LYS A 127 -2.77 22.48 -14.58
CA LYS A 127 -2.48 23.91 -14.77
C LYS A 127 -1.68 24.46 -13.59
N ASP A 128 -0.81 25.42 -13.86
CA ASP A 128 0.04 26.07 -12.86
C ASP A 128 -0.72 26.61 -11.65
N GLU A 129 -1.88 27.24 -11.87
CA GLU A 129 -2.76 27.76 -10.82
C GLU A 129 -3.21 26.69 -9.80
N LYS A 130 -3.26 25.40 -10.24
CA LYS A 130 -3.60 24.26 -9.35
C LYS A 130 -2.41 23.72 -8.58
N LEU A 131 -1.21 24.13 -8.97
CA LEU A 131 0.06 23.70 -8.37
C LEU A 131 0.75 24.79 -7.54
N GLU A 132 0.17 25.99 -7.41
CA GLU A 132 0.74 27.11 -6.67
C GLU A 132 1.07 26.75 -5.21
N LYS A 133 0.20 25.96 -4.57
CA LYS A 133 0.36 25.49 -3.19
C LYS A 133 1.22 24.23 -3.09
N GLY A 134 1.74 23.72 -4.21
CA GLY A 134 2.37 22.42 -4.29
C GLY A 134 1.35 21.27 -4.26
N LEU A 135 1.84 20.05 -4.31
CA LEU A 135 1.03 18.84 -4.20
C LEU A 135 1.74 17.89 -3.21
N ASN A 136 1.05 17.57 -2.14
CA ASN A 136 1.51 16.61 -1.12
C ASN A 136 0.29 15.94 -0.49
N VAL A 137 -0.16 14.85 -1.09
CA VAL A 137 -1.33 14.08 -0.65
C VAL A 137 -0.89 12.75 -0.08
N MET A 138 -1.38 12.40 1.11
CA MET A 138 -1.18 11.08 1.71
C MET A 138 -2.43 10.22 1.54
N VAL A 139 -2.36 9.20 0.69
CA VAL A 139 -3.42 8.21 0.59
C VAL A 139 -3.18 7.09 1.58
N VAL A 140 -4.07 6.96 2.57
CA VAL A 140 -4.08 5.87 3.55
C VAL A 140 -5.08 4.81 3.09
N ARG A 141 -4.56 3.66 2.63
CA ARG A 141 -5.38 2.60 2.03
C ARG A 141 -5.42 1.38 2.92
N GLU A 142 -6.63 0.90 3.24
CA GLU A 142 -6.82 -0.44 3.80
C GLU A 142 -6.46 -1.49 2.73
N LEU A 143 -5.59 -2.45 3.09
CA LEU A 143 -4.92 -3.30 2.12
C LEU A 143 -5.28 -4.78 2.22
N THR A 144 -5.84 -5.25 3.35
CA THR A 144 -6.08 -6.67 3.63
C THR A 144 -7.55 -7.03 3.81
N GLY A 145 -8.45 -6.07 3.62
CA GLY A 145 -9.89 -6.24 3.52
C GLY A 145 -10.45 -5.94 2.12
N GLY A 146 -11.75 -5.81 2.05
CA GLY A 146 -12.46 -5.40 0.84
C GLY A 146 -12.50 -6.47 -0.25
N ILE A 147 -12.62 -6.01 -1.50
CA ILE A 147 -12.90 -6.84 -2.67
C ILE A 147 -11.76 -7.83 -3.01
N TYR A 148 -10.51 -7.53 -2.65
CA TYR A 148 -9.38 -8.40 -2.99
C TYR A 148 -9.31 -9.65 -2.12
N PHE A 149 -9.90 -9.62 -0.93
CA PHE A 149 -9.89 -10.71 0.05
C PHE A 149 -11.28 -11.30 0.33
N GLY A 150 -12.31 -10.74 -0.29
CA GLY A 150 -13.68 -11.25 -0.22
C GLY A 150 -13.89 -12.54 -0.99
N GLU A 151 -15.06 -13.13 -0.80
CA GLU A 151 -15.47 -14.33 -1.51
C GLU A 151 -15.59 -14.06 -3.02
N ARG A 152 -15.12 -15.02 -3.82
CA ARG A 152 -15.20 -14.97 -5.28
C ARG A 152 -15.94 -16.17 -5.80
N LYS A 153 -16.80 -15.95 -6.77
CA LYS A 153 -17.57 -17.00 -7.44
C LYS A 153 -17.58 -16.75 -8.94
N LYS A 154 -17.61 -17.84 -9.70
CA LYS A 154 -17.84 -17.81 -11.14
C LYS A 154 -18.67 -19.02 -11.56
N ALA A 155 -19.45 -18.87 -12.60
CA ALA A 155 -20.14 -20.00 -13.23
C ALA A 155 -19.15 -20.92 -13.94
N GLU A 156 -19.41 -22.22 -13.97
CA GLU A 156 -18.58 -23.20 -14.69
C GLU A 156 -18.57 -22.93 -16.19
N ASP A 157 -19.70 -22.49 -16.75
CA ASP A 157 -19.86 -22.14 -18.16
C ASP A 157 -19.33 -20.73 -18.50
N GLY A 158 -18.80 -19.96 -17.52
CA GLY A 158 -18.29 -18.61 -17.70
C GLY A 158 -19.36 -17.53 -17.87
N SER A 159 -20.65 -17.83 -17.67
CA SER A 159 -21.76 -16.90 -17.91
C SER A 159 -21.83 -15.76 -16.90
N TRP A 160 -21.24 -15.91 -15.70
CA TRP A 160 -21.15 -14.84 -14.70
C TRP A 160 -19.95 -15.03 -13.77
N ALA A 161 -19.52 -13.95 -13.15
CA ALA A 161 -18.54 -13.94 -12.07
C ALA A 161 -18.90 -12.86 -11.05
N SER A 162 -18.49 -13.05 -9.79
CA SER A 162 -18.69 -12.08 -8.71
C SER A 162 -17.49 -12.01 -7.79
N ASP A 163 -17.21 -10.79 -7.29
CA ASP A 163 -16.28 -10.51 -6.21
C ASP A 163 -17.05 -9.79 -5.11
N THR A 164 -16.84 -10.19 -3.84
CA THR A 164 -17.53 -9.63 -2.69
C THR A 164 -16.64 -8.59 -2.00
N GLU A 165 -17.14 -7.36 -1.87
CA GLU A 165 -16.54 -6.35 -0.99
C GLU A 165 -17.07 -6.53 0.43
N LYS A 166 -16.17 -6.75 1.39
CA LYS A 166 -16.51 -6.93 2.80
C LYS A 166 -15.50 -6.21 3.68
N TYR A 167 -16.02 -5.43 4.64
CA TYR A 167 -15.25 -4.81 5.72
C TYR A 167 -15.90 -5.09 7.07
N SER A 168 -15.08 -5.33 8.10
CA SER A 168 -15.51 -5.37 9.50
C SER A 168 -15.24 -4.03 10.18
N VAL A 169 -15.87 -3.80 11.34
CA VAL A 169 -15.63 -2.62 12.18
C VAL A 169 -14.17 -2.53 12.61
N GLU A 170 -13.54 -3.67 12.94
CA GLU A 170 -12.14 -3.76 13.35
C GLU A 170 -11.19 -3.34 12.22
N GLU A 171 -11.45 -3.80 10.99
CA GLU A 171 -10.66 -3.41 9.82
C GLU A 171 -10.76 -1.91 9.54
N ILE A 172 -11.96 -1.34 9.66
CA ILE A 172 -12.17 0.10 9.46
C ILE A 172 -11.50 0.90 10.59
N LYS A 173 -11.65 0.49 11.85
CA LYS A 173 -11.03 1.18 13.00
C LYS A 173 -9.52 1.19 12.91
N ARG A 174 -8.86 0.06 12.58
CA ARG A 174 -7.39 0.00 12.49
C ARG A 174 -6.84 0.93 11.43
N ILE A 175 -7.47 1.00 10.24
CA ILE A 175 -7.00 1.90 9.18
C ILE A 175 -7.37 3.35 9.47
N GLY A 176 -8.56 3.60 10.03
CA GLY A 176 -9.01 4.92 10.44
C GLY A 176 -8.08 5.54 11.48
N LYS A 177 -7.65 4.75 12.48
CA LYS A 177 -6.65 5.17 13.46
C LYS A 177 -5.36 5.66 12.80
N ILE A 178 -4.80 4.89 11.86
CA ILE A 178 -3.61 5.29 11.10
C ILE A 178 -3.84 6.58 10.32
N ALA A 179 -5.02 6.75 9.70
CA ALA A 179 -5.35 7.96 8.97
C ALA A 179 -5.42 9.19 9.89
N PHE A 180 -6.10 9.10 11.03
CA PHE A 180 -6.18 10.20 11.99
C PHE A 180 -4.83 10.51 12.62
N GLU A 181 -4.05 9.51 13.04
CA GLU A 181 -2.70 9.70 13.58
C GLU A 181 -1.75 10.33 12.55
N THR A 182 -1.86 9.94 11.28
CA THR A 182 -1.10 10.57 10.20
C THR A 182 -1.53 12.02 10.00
N ALA A 183 -2.83 12.31 10.00
CA ALA A 183 -3.36 13.66 9.87
C ALA A 183 -2.92 14.58 11.03
N MET A 184 -2.80 14.06 12.26
CA MET A 184 -2.27 14.82 13.40
C MET A 184 -0.84 15.33 13.19
N LEU A 185 -0.06 14.66 12.36
CA LEU A 185 1.30 15.06 11.97
C LEU A 185 1.34 15.94 10.70
N ARG A 186 0.17 16.23 10.12
CA ARG A 186 -0.02 17.01 8.88
C ARG A 186 -0.99 18.17 9.11
N ASP A 187 -1.87 18.47 8.16
CA ASP A 187 -2.78 19.60 8.20
C ASP A 187 -4.07 19.36 9.01
N LYS A 188 -4.13 18.24 9.76
CA LYS A 188 -5.27 17.84 10.59
C LYS A 188 -6.60 17.72 9.83
N ARG A 189 -6.53 17.19 8.62
CA ARG A 189 -7.69 16.95 7.75
C ARG A 189 -7.69 15.50 7.24
N VAL A 190 -8.86 14.87 7.27
CA VAL A 190 -9.09 13.54 6.69
C VAL A 190 -10.29 13.60 5.76
N VAL A 191 -10.12 13.18 4.52
CA VAL A 191 -11.22 12.94 3.58
C VAL A 191 -11.44 11.43 3.51
N SER A 192 -12.54 10.97 4.11
CA SER A 192 -12.95 9.56 4.03
C SER A 192 -13.70 9.31 2.74
N VAL A 193 -13.15 8.43 1.88
CA VAL A 193 -13.70 8.12 0.55
C VAL A 193 -14.46 6.82 0.60
N ASP A 194 -15.72 6.83 0.17
CA ASP A 194 -16.62 5.69 0.20
C ASP A 194 -17.68 5.73 -0.93
N LYS A 195 -18.62 4.78 -0.92
CA LYS A 195 -19.81 4.75 -1.79
C LYS A 195 -21.09 4.52 -0.95
N ALA A 196 -21.22 5.24 0.18
CA ALA A 196 -22.28 5.04 1.17
C ALA A 196 -23.70 5.30 0.64
N ASN A 197 -23.85 6.04 -0.48
CA ASN A 197 -25.14 6.21 -1.15
C ASN A 197 -25.68 4.92 -1.79
N VAL A 198 -24.82 3.90 -2.00
CA VAL A 198 -25.18 2.65 -2.67
C VAL A 198 -24.84 1.41 -1.83
N LEU A 199 -23.63 1.32 -1.27
CA LEU A 199 -23.07 0.10 -0.69
C LEU A 199 -23.23 0.06 0.84
N GLU A 200 -23.66 -1.11 1.35
CA GLU A 200 -23.74 -1.35 2.81
C GLU A 200 -22.37 -1.35 3.49
N SER A 201 -21.34 -1.94 2.85
CA SER A 201 -19.95 -1.89 3.32
C SER A 201 -19.47 -0.45 3.52
N SER A 202 -19.82 0.45 2.60
CA SER A 202 -19.48 1.87 2.67
C SER A 202 -20.29 2.63 3.72
N ARG A 203 -21.56 2.24 3.98
CA ARG A 203 -22.34 2.80 5.10
C ARG A 203 -21.73 2.44 6.45
N LEU A 204 -21.31 1.18 6.62
CA LEU A 204 -20.58 0.74 7.81
C LEU A 204 -19.26 1.50 7.94
N TRP A 205 -18.51 1.66 6.84
CA TRP A 205 -17.26 2.42 6.81
C TRP A 205 -17.48 3.85 7.32
N ARG A 206 -18.41 4.58 6.72
CA ARG A 206 -18.71 5.97 7.08
C ARG A 206 -19.14 6.11 8.55
N LYS A 207 -20.04 5.25 9.01
CA LYS A 207 -20.49 5.23 10.41
C LYS A 207 -19.31 5.04 11.36
N THR A 208 -18.47 4.04 11.11
CA THR A 208 -17.31 3.72 11.97
C THR A 208 -16.28 4.84 11.96
N MET A 209 -16.03 5.49 10.82
CA MET A 209 -15.12 6.64 10.73
C MET A 209 -15.65 7.85 11.52
N ILE A 210 -16.96 8.11 11.49
CA ILE A 210 -17.60 9.17 12.31
C ILE A 210 -17.47 8.85 13.80
N GLU A 211 -17.75 7.61 14.22
CA GLU A 211 -17.60 7.19 15.62
C GLU A 211 -16.13 7.36 16.08
N LEU A 212 -15.18 6.94 15.28
CA LEU A 212 -13.75 7.04 15.60
C LEU A 212 -13.25 8.48 15.65
N SER A 213 -13.81 9.39 14.85
CA SER A 213 -13.39 10.80 14.82
C SER A 213 -13.58 11.52 16.17
N ALA A 214 -14.45 11.02 17.03
CA ALA A 214 -14.64 11.55 18.38
C ALA A 214 -13.36 11.46 19.26
N ASP A 215 -12.48 10.49 18.97
CA ASP A 215 -11.20 10.32 19.65
C ASP A 215 -10.12 11.31 19.13
N TYR A 216 -10.41 12.02 18.02
CA TYR A 216 -9.48 12.95 17.34
C TYR A 216 -10.12 14.31 17.07
N PRO A 217 -10.54 15.06 18.11
CA PRO A 217 -11.33 16.29 17.97
C PRO A 217 -10.59 17.43 17.25
N GLU A 218 -9.27 17.32 17.11
CA GLU A 218 -8.45 18.28 16.37
C GLU A 218 -8.42 18.04 14.86
N VAL A 219 -8.91 16.87 14.40
CA VAL A 219 -8.87 16.49 12.99
C VAL A 219 -10.23 16.72 12.35
N GLU A 220 -10.27 17.53 11.31
CA GLU A 220 -11.44 17.71 10.47
C GLU A 220 -11.69 16.45 9.63
N LEU A 221 -12.83 15.77 9.86
CA LEU A 221 -13.27 14.64 9.05
C LEU A 221 -14.34 15.10 8.06
N THR A 222 -14.07 14.89 6.78
CA THR A 222 -15.07 15.06 5.72
C THR A 222 -15.27 13.75 4.95
N HIS A 223 -16.38 13.64 4.20
CA HIS A 223 -16.69 12.44 3.42
C HIS A 223 -16.89 12.80 1.95
N MET A 224 -16.40 11.93 1.08
CA MET A 224 -16.56 12.10 -0.37
C MET A 224 -16.90 10.75 -1.01
N TYR A 225 -17.85 10.76 -1.96
CA TYR A 225 -18.10 9.56 -2.76
C TYR A 225 -16.93 9.31 -3.72
N VAL A 226 -16.60 8.05 -3.93
CA VAL A 226 -15.40 7.63 -4.67
C VAL A 226 -15.36 8.16 -6.10
N ASP A 227 -16.49 8.27 -6.79
CA ASP A 227 -16.60 8.82 -8.13
C ASP A 227 -16.25 10.33 -8.14
N ASN A 228 -16.78 11.09 -7.18
CA ASN A 228 -16.42 12.50 -7.01
C ASN A 228 -14.94 12.63 -6.57
N ALA A 229 -14.46 11.79 -5.65
CA ALA A 229 -13.07 11.83 -5.21
C ALA A 229 -12.09 11.59 -6.38
N ALA A 230 -12.39 10.64 -7.27
CA ALA A 230 -11.59 10.39 -8.48
C ALA A 230 -11.53 11.61 -9.39
N MET A 231 -12.68 12.28 -9.61
CA MET A 231 -12.76 13.52 -10.40
C MET A 231 -11.98 14.66 -9.72
N GLN A 232 -12.16 14.85 -8.42
CA GLN A 232 -11.50 15.92 -7.65
C GLN A 232 -9.99 15.75 -7.60
N LEU A 233 -9.49 14.52 -7.46
CA LEU A 233 -8.05 14.22 -7.54
C LEU A 233 -7.45 14.60 -8.91
N ALA A 234 -8.22 14.46 -9.99
CA ALA A 234 -7.77 14.86 -11.33
C ALA A 234 -7.86 16.38 -11.56
N ILE A 235 -8.85 17.07 -10.97
CA ILE A 235 -9.11 18.50 -11.25
C ILE A 235 -8.38 19.42 -10.27
N ASN A 236 -8.34 19.06 -8.99
CA ASN A 236 -7.79 19.90 -7.92
C ASN A 236 -7.25 19.05 -6.75
N PRO A 237 -6.16 18.30 -6.96
CA PRO A 237 -5.59 17.42 -5.91
C PRO A 237 -5.08 18.19 -4.69
N ALA A 238 -4.72 19.47 -4.82
CA ALA A 238 -4.22 20.30 -3.72
C ALA A 238 -5.25 20.60 -2.61
N GLN A 239 -6.52 20.21 -2.80
CA GLN A 239 -7.53 20.27 -1.74
C GLN A 239 -7.41 19.14 -0.71
N PHE A 240 -6.71 18.06 -1.06
CA PHE A 240 -6.45 16.93 -0.16
C PHE A 240 -5.12 17.11 0.58
N ASP A 241 -5.03 16.41 1.74
CA ASP A 241 -3.81 16.36 2.54
C ASP A 241 -3.23 14.93 2.63
#